data_5f3c4dcffdbdb1e0123b3b540679f609
#
_entry.id   5f3c4dcffdbdb1e0123b3b540679f609
#
_cell.length_a   1.000
_cell.length_b   1.000
_cell.length_c   1.000
_cell.angle_alpha   90.00
_cell.angle_beta   90.00
_cell.angle_gamma   90.00
#
_symmetry.space_group_name_H-M   'P 1'
#
loop_
_entity.id
_entity.type
_entity.pdbx_description
1 polymer ?
#
loop_
_entity_poly.entity_id
_entity_poly.type
_entity_poly.pdbx_seq_one_letter_code
_entity_poly.pdbx_strand_id
1 'polypeptide(L)'
;MTQSSSMSSSAKRRVVITGTGWVTPLGCDVDSVWSKLLAGASGAGPVTRFDASTLATNFAAEVKEFALAQFLDDPASLKRHAHAGLGTQFALAAAAQAWKQAKLGGVPGLGGPERGPRGEIGTAPDGEGGIMPHRFGMYLGAGEGSLDYENFVAANLAGWNTDERALDGPGFAKVGLSQMTVEREVGQEPNAPLMHLAGEFGMRGPSLNCMTACAAGTQCVGEAFEIIRRGDADAMLAGGSHSMIHPLGMTGFVRLTAMSTRRDDPKTASRPFDRTREGFVMGEGAGVVILESLENALARGATPIAEVIGYGASADAYRITDIKPDGSGAQLAIRRALAQAGIEPTAPDGQGGPPVQYISAHGTGTPENDGIETRAVKAVFGDQAPRVPFSSVKSMLGHLIQAAGVVELITCVKAIETGFVPPTINLHNPDPKCDLDYVPNEARDMRSAGGVDIAISNGFGFGGQNNSIVIRRPQ
;
A
#
# COMPACT_ATOMS: atom_id res chain seq x y z
N MET A 1 50.87 -0.82 16.63
CA MET A 1 49.74 -1.11 17.54
C MET A 1 48.47 -0.60 16.88
N THR A 2 47.79 -1.46 16.14
CA THR A 2 46.53 -1.15 15.49
C THR A 2 45.38 -1.46 16.47
N GLN A 3 44.76 -0.44 17.00
CA GLN A 3 43.52 -0.58 17.76
C GLN A 3 42.42 -1.03 16.79
N SER A 4 42.03 -2.29 16.84
CA SER A 4 40.77 -2.75 16.29
C SER A 4 39.65 -2.19 17.14
N SER A 5 38.98 -1.13 16.64
CA SER A 5 37.70 -0.71 17.20
C SER A 5 36.69 -1.84 16.99
N SER A 6 36.39 -2.59 18.02
CA SER A 6 35.24 -3.48 18.05
C SER A 6 33.98 -2.60 17.87
N MET A 7 33.39 -2.61 16.66
CA MET A 7 32.03 -2.15 16.48
C MET A 7 31.15 -3.03 17.36
N SER A 8 30.70 -2.50 18.50
CA SER A 8 29.66 -3.07 19.31
C SER A 8 28.45 -3.29 18.40
N SER A 9 28.03 -4.51 18.18
CA SER A 9 26.77 -4.81 17.51
C SER A 9 25.66 -4.30 18.45
N SER A 10 25.22 -3.06 18.28
CA SER A 10 24.02 -2.60 18.96
C SER A 10 22.88 -3.54 18.60
N ALA A 11 22.19 -4.07 19.58
CA ALA A 11 21.00 -4.89 19.34
C ALA A 11 20.06 -4.12 18.42
N LYS A 12 19.64 -4.79 17.34
CA LYS A 12 18.74 -4.17 16.36
C LYS A 12 17.44 -3.77 17.04
N ARG A 13 16.96 -2.54 16.79
CA ARG A 13 15.75 -2.00 17.41
C ARG A 13 14.51 -2.80 17.00
N ARG A 14 13.58 -2.98 17.91
CA ARG A 14 12.23 -3.45 17.62
C ARG A 14 11.43 -2.31 16.99
N VAL A 15 10.57 -2.64 16.03
CA VAL A 15 9.78 -1.64 15.29
C VAL A 15 8.31 -2.00 15.35
N VAL A 16 7.49 -1.06 15.78
CA VAL A 16 6.06 -1.24 15.97
C VAL A 16 5.25 -0.30 15.07
N ILE A 17 4.05 -0.72 14.74
CA ILE A 17 3.03 0.12 14.10
C ILE A 17 2.21 0.74 15.23
N THR A 18 2.08 2.07 15.21
CA THR A 18 1.30 2.82 16.21
C THR A 18 0.08 3.52 15.59
N GLY A 19 0.03 3.64 14.27
CA GLY A 19 -1.10 4.22 13.56
C GLY A 19 -1.25 3.66 12.15
N THR A 20 -2.51 3.58 11.72
CA THR A 20 -2.91 3.16 10.37
C THR A 20 -3.95 4.12 9.81
N GLY A 21 -3.94 4.31 8.50
CA GLY A 21 -4.99 5.05 7.81
C GLY A 21 -5.08 4.58 6.37
N TRP A 22 -6.27 4.60 5.82
CA TRP A 22 -6.49 4.30 4.42
C TRP A 22 -7.62 5.12 3.80
N VAL A 23 -7.55 5.23 2.49
CA VAL A 23 -8.62 5.71 1.61
C VAL A 23 -8.78 4.65 0.54
N THR A 24 -9.98 4.11 0.40
CA THR A 24 -10.24 2.95 -0.47
C THR A 24 -11.58 3.11 -1.20
N PRO A 25 -11.85 2.31 -2.24
CA PRO A 25 -13.15 2.29 -2.91
C PRO A 25 -14.34 1.91 -2.00
N LEU A 26 -14.09 1.29 -0.86
CA LEU A 26 -15.12 0.95 0.13
C LEU A 26 -15.34 2.04 1.18
N GLY A 27 -14.49 3.05 1.22
CA GLY A 27 -14.59 4.18 2.14
C GLY A 27 -13.25 4.75 2.58
N CYS A 28 -13.34 5.76 3.44
CA CYS A 28 -12.19 6.54 3.87
C CYS A 28 -12.00 6.52 5.40
N ASP A 29 -12.47 5.48 6.06
CA ASP A 29 -12.35 5.25 7.50
C ASP A 29 -11.96 3.79 7.76
N VAL A 30 -10.96 3.57 8.64
CA VAL A 30 -10.37 2.23 8.83
C VAL A 30 -11.39 1.21 9.30
N ASP A 31 -12.23 1.55 10.27
CA ASP A 31 -13.17 0.60 10.87
C ASP A 31 -14.38 0.33 9.98
N SER A 32 -14.90 1.36 9.28
CA SER A 32 -16.00 1.20 8.34
C SER A 32 -15.60 0.35 7.13
N VAL A 33 -14.38 0.57 6.59
CA VAL A 33 -13.86 -0.25 5.49
C VAL A 33 -13.62 -1.68 5.96
N TRP A 34 -13.05 -1.88 7.15
CA TRP A 34 -12.87 -3.22 7.72
C TRP A 34 -14.19 -3.99 7.83
N SER A 35 -15.24 -3.34 8.34
CA SER A 35 -16.57 -3.94 8.44
C SER A 35 -17.12 -4.36 7.06
N LYS A 36 -16.91 -3.54 6.03
CA LYS A 36 -17.31 -3.84 4.65
C LYS A 36 -16.48 -4.96 4.03
N LEU A 37 -15.17 -5.04 4.34
CA LEU A 37 -14.32 -6.16 3.91
C LEU A 37 -14.80 -7.48 4.52
N LEU A 38 -15.13 -7.50 5.80
CA LEU A 38 -15.68 -8.71 6.45
C LEU A 38 -17.07 -9.10 5.88
N ALA A 39 -17.84 -8.12 5.44
CA ALA A 39 -19.14 -8.34 4.79
C ALA A 39 -19.03 -8.77 3.32
N GLY A 40 -17.81 -8.86 2.74
CA GLY A 40 -17.63 -9.21 1.35
C GLY A 40 -18.13 -8.14 0.35
N ALA A 41 -18.12 -6.87 0.74
CA ALA A 41 -18.58 -5.78 -0.13
C ALA A 41 -17.60 -5.52 -1.29
N SER A 42 -18.11 -5.24 -2.49
CA SER A 42 -17.31 -4.87 -3.66
C SER A 42 -17.36 -3.37 -3.93
N GLY A 43 -16.19 -2.75 -4.12
CA GLY A 43 -16.03 -1.35 -4.53
C GLY A 43 -16.07 -1.14 -6.05
N ALA A 44 -16.06 -2.22 -6.85
CA ALA A 44 -16.08 -2.14 -8.30
C ALA A 44 -17.41 -1.65 -8.85
N GLY A 45 -17.35 -0.82 -9.88
CA GLY A 45 -18.52 -0.26 -10.57
C GLY A 45 -18.13 0.40 -11.88
N PRO A 46 -19.09 0.91 -12.65
CA PRO A 46 -18.80 1.70 -13.86
C PRO A 46 -17.87 2.87 -13.55
N VAL A 47 -16.96 3.19 -14.49
CA VAL A 47 -16.18 4.44 -14.42
C VAL A 47 -17.12 5.63 -14.50
N THR A 48 -16.96 6.59 -13.59
CA THR A 48 -17.83 7.78 -13.51
C THR A 48 -17.11 9.09 -13.82
N ARG A 49 -15.78 9.11 -13.78
CA ARG A 49 -14.97 10.33 -13.96
C ARG A 49 -14.81 10.78 -15.39
N PHE A 50 -14.98 9.88 -16.36
CA PHE A 50 -14.92 10.17 -17.79
C PHE A 50 -15.71 9.13 -18.58
N ASP A 51 -16.02 9.43 -19.84
CA ASP A 51 -16.67 8.46 -20.73
C ASP A 51 -15.69 7.35 -21.14
N ALA A 52 -15.82 6.20 -20.49
CA ALA A 52 -15.02 5.00 -20.75
C ALA A 52 -15.71 4.02 -21.72
N SER A 53 -16.80 4.40 -22.37
CA SER A 53 -17.62 3.50 -23.21
C SER A 53 -16.85 2.82 -24.35
N THR A 54 -15.81 3.48 -24.87
CA THR A 54 -14.94 2.97 -25.95
C THR A 54 -13.80 2.08 -25.46
N LEU A 55 -13.51 2.02 -24.16
CA LEU A 55 -12.47 1.17 -23.62
C LEU A 55 -12.96 -0.28 -23.48
N ALA A 56 -12.07 -1.25 -23.63
CA ALA A 56 -12.37 -2.66 -23.39
C ALA A 56 -12.81 -2.89 -21.91
N THR A 57 -12.20 -2.20 -20.97
CA THR A 57 -12.60 -2.15 -19.55
C THR A 57 -13.19 -0.77 -19.26
N ASN A 58 -14.48 -0.69 -18.94
CA ASN A 58 -15.21 0.54 -18.63
C ASN A 58 -15.69 0.62 -17.18
N PHE A 59 -15.07 -0.14 -16.33
CA PHE A 59 -15.33 -0.23 -14.88
C PHE A 59 -14.03 -0.18 -14.10
N ALA A 60 -14.13 0.27 -12.86
CA ALA A 60 -13.02 0.40 -11.92
C ALA A 60 -13.55 0.40 -10.48
N ALA A 61 -12.67 0.36 -9.51
CA ALA A 61 -12.99 0.59 -8.11
C ALA A 61 -12.54 2.02 -7.73
N GLU A 62 -13.43 2.98 -7.92
CA GLU A 62 -13.22 4.40 -7.64
C GLU A 62 -13.46 4.71 -6.16
N VAL A 63 -12.67 5.61 -5.59
CA VAL A 63 -12.97 6.24 -4.29
C VAL A 63 -14.12 7.23 -4.47
N LYS A 64 -15.18 7.05 -3.71
CA LYS A 64 -16.42 7.83 -3.80
C LYS A 64 -16.55 8.81 -2.64
N GLU A 65 -17.27 9.92 -2.87
CA GLU A 65 -17.64 10.91 -1.83
C GLU A 65 -16.43 11.41 -1.00
N PHE A 66 -15.26 11.52 -1.64
CA PHE A 66 -14.04 11.97 -1.00
C PHE A 66 -13.90 13.49 -1.08
N ALA A 67 -13.58 14.10 0.05
CA ALA A 67 -13.13 15.49 0.13
C ALA A 67 -12.03 15.60 1.18
N LEU A 68 -10.89 16.20 0.84
CA LEU A 68 -9.75 16.36 1.75
C LEU A 68 -10.14 17.12 3.03
N ALA A 69 -11.12 18.03 2.95
CA ALA A 69 -11.68 18.78 4.10
C ALA A 69 -12.35 17.89 5.17
N GLN A 70 -12.58 16.62 4.89
CA GLN A 70 -13.07 15.66 5.91
C GLN A 70 -11.95 15.22 6.86
N PHE A 71 -10.69 15.45 6.50
CA PHE A 71 -9.49 14.97 7.21
C PHE A 71 -8.57 16.10 7.67
N LEU A 72 -8.59 17.22 6.98
CA LEU A 72 -7.84 18.44 7.28
C LEU A 72 -8.85 19.59 7.41
N ASP A 73 -9.00 20.12 8.61
CA ASP A 73 -10.02 21.15 8.94
C ASP A 73 -9.43 22.57 8.97
N ASP A 74 -8.09 22.75 8.92
CA ASP A 74 -7.48 24.08 8.83
C ASP A 74 -7.57 24.65 7.40
N PRO A 75 -8.21 25.82 7.21
CA PRO A 75 -8.31 26.49 5.91
C PRO A 75 -6.95 26.78 5.24
N ALA A 76 -5.91 27.10 6.01
CA ALA A 76 -4.57 27.35 5.46
C ALA A 76 -3.94 26.06 4.93
N SER A 77 -4.17 24.94 5.60
CA SER A 77 -3.77 23.61 5.15
C SER A 77 -4.48 23.22 3.86
N LEU A 78 -5.80 23.37 3.80
CA LEU A 78 -6.58 23.09 2.58
C LEU A 78 -6.12 23.96 1.41
N LYS A 79 -5.82 25.23 1.64
CA LYS A 79 -5.28 26.14 0.62
C LYS A 79 -3.91 25.69 0.12
N ARG A 80 -3.03 25.23 1.02
CA ARG A 80 -1.69 24.70 0.68
C ARG A 80 -1.78 23.50 -0.27
N HIS A 81 -2.79 22.66 -0.12
CA HIS A 81 -2.98 21.45 -0.88
C HIS A 81 -4.02 21.54 -2.00
N ALA A 82 -4.50 22.76 -2.31
CA ALA A 82 -5.57 22.99 -3.29
C ALA A 82 -5.25 22.47 -4.71
N HIS A 83 -3.97 22.41 -5.09
CA HIS A 83 -3.52 21.90 -6.39
C HIS A 83 -2.91 20.49 -6.31
N ALA A 84 -2.97 19.86 -5.12
CA ALA A 84 -2.49 18.50 -4.96
C ALA A 84 -3.35 17.53 -5.80
N GLY A 85 -2.69 16.65 -6.54
CA GLY A 85 -3.37 15.61 -7.27
C GLY A 85 -4.12 14.63 -6.36
N LEU A 86 -5.06 13.91 -6.93
CA LEU A 86 -5.98 13.07 -6.16
C LEU A 86 -5.25 11.98 -5.34
N GLY A 87 -4.21 11.34 -5.91
CA GLY A 87 -3.37 10.39 -5.17
C GLY A 87 -2.67 11.03 -3.97
N THR A 88 -2.19 12.28 -4.12
CA THR A 88 -1.61 13.05 -3.01
C THR A 88 -2.64 13.38 -1.95
N GLN A 89 -3.86 13.77 -2.34
CA GLN A 89 -4.95 14.03 -1.40
C GLN A 89 -5.34 12.77 -0.63
N PHE A 90 -5.38 11.60 -1.28
CA PHE A 90 -5.58 10.32 -0.61
C PHE A 90 -4.48 10.01 0.40
N ALA A 91 -3.21 10.26 0.04
CA ALA A 91 -2.07 10.07 0.95
C ALA A 91 -2.17 10.99 2.18
N LEU A 92 -2.53 12.27 2.01
CA LEU A 92 -2.75 13.22 3.11
C LEU A 92 -3.87 12.75 4.04
N ALA A 93 -5.00 12.31 3.49
CA ALA A 93 -6.14 11.83 4.27
C ALA A 93 -5.82 10.54 5.05
N ALA A 94 -5.12 9.58 4.41
CA ALA A 94 -4.66 8.37 5.08
C ALA A 94 -3.62 8.69 6.17
N ALA A 95 -2.69 9.62 5.90
CA ALA A 95 -1.70 10.06 6.87
C ALA A 95 -2.35 10.75 8.09
N ALA A 96 -3.36 11.60 7.88
CA ALA A 96 -4.08 12.27 8.97
C ALA A 96 -4.76 11.24 9.91
N GLN A 97 -5.35 10.18 9.37
CA GLN A 97 -5.93 9.09 10.16
C GLN A 97 -4.85 8.37 10.98
N ALA A 98 -3.76 7.94 10.34
CA ALA A 98 -2.66 7.24 10.99
C ALA A 98 -2.00 8.11 12.08
N TRP A 99 -1.82 9.39 11.80
CA TRP A 99 -1.28 10.39 12.73
C TRP A 99 -2.15 10.54 13.98
N LYS A 100 -3.46 10.66 13.78
CA LYS A 100 -4.44 10.76 14.87
C LYS A 100 -4.46 9.49 15.74
N GLN A 101 -4.48 8.31 15.12
CA GLN A 101 -4.45 7.03 15.85
C GLN A 101 -3.15 6.86 16.64
N ALA A 102 -2.01 7.24 16.05
CA ALA A 102 -0.71 7.20 16.70
C ALA A 102 -0.56 8.26 17.83
N LYS A 103 -1.52 9.18 18.01
CA LYS A 103 -1.48 10.27 19.01
C LYS A 103 -0.22 11.13 18.87
N LEU A 104 0.16 11.49 17.64
CA LEU A 104 1.37 12.27 17.36
C LEU A 104 1.23 13.78 17.64
N GLY A 105 0.13 14.19 18.26
CA GLY A 105 -0.14 15.58 18.61
C GLY A 105 -0.61 16.41 17.42
N GLY A 106 -0.66 17.72 17.62
CA GLY A 106 -1.19 18.61 16.60
C GLY A 106 -0.30 18.71 15.37
N VAL A 107 -0.95 18.61 14.23
CA VAL A 107 -0.36 19.08 12.98
C VAL A 107 -0.31 20.60 13.07
N PRO A 108 0.80 21.26 12.74
CA PRO A 108 0.82 22.72 12.67
C PRO A 108 -0.28 23.19 11.72
N GLY A 109 -1.24 23.97 12.23
CA GLY A 109 -2.40 24.42 11.46
C GLY A 109 -3.71 23.66 11.67
N LEU A 110 -3.72 22.54 12.38
CA LEU A 110 -4.93 21.76 12.67
C LEU A 110 -5.47 21.90 14.10
N GLY A 111 -5.06 22.97 14.83
CA GLY A 111 -5.57 23.22 16.19
C GLY A 111 -5.27 22.13 17.21
N GLY A 112 -4.33 21.25 16.90
CA GLY A 112 -3.93 20.17 17.79
C GLY A 112 -2.97 20.63 18.90
N PRO A 113 -2.66 19.77 19.91
CA PRO A 113 -1.78 20.10 21.00
C PRO A 113 -0.42 20.59 20.47
N GLU A 114 0.11 21.60 21.15
CA GLU A 114 1.38 22.22 20.79
C GLU A 114 2.50 21.17 20.70
N ARG A 115 3.48 21.42 19.85
CA ARG A 115 4.73 20.66 19.85
C ARG A 115 5.40 20.80 21.22
N GLY A 116 6.09 19.76 21.63
CA GLY A 116 6.90 19.82 22.84
C GLY A 116 7.86 21.02 22.88
N PRO A 117 8.45 21.34 24.04
CA PRO A 117 9.24 22.57 24.26
C PRO A 117 10.41 22.78 23.28
N ARG A 118 10.91 21.70 22.68
CA ARG A 118 11.97 21.73 21.65
C ARG A 118 11.45 21.47 20.22
N GLY A 119 10.12 21.50 20.03
CA GLY A 119 9.46 21.24 18.75
C GLY A 119 9.27 19.74 18.45
N GLU A 120 9.33 18.88 19.45
CA GLU A 120 9.09 17.44 19.33
C GLU A 120 7.66 17.15 18.84
N ILE A 121 7.52 16.03 18.13
CA ILE A 121 6.25 15.49 17.63
C ILE A 121 5.79 14.40 18.59
N GLY A 122 4.53 14.47 19.04
CA GLY A 122 3.90 13.40 19.82
C GLY A 122 4.46 13.25 21.23
N THR A 123 4.71 14.35 21.94
CA THR A 123 5.10 14.32 23.36
C THR A 123 3.98 13.72 24.22
N ALA A 124 4.36 13.03 25.29
CA ALA A 124 3.44 12.57 26.33
C ALA A 124 2.75 13.76 27.04
N PRO A 125 1.62 13.55 27.73
CA PRO A 125 0.90 14.63 28.44
C PRO A 125 1.74 15.36 29.51
N ASP A 126 2.77 14.73 30.06
CA ASP A 126 3.74 15.30 31.00
C ASP A 126 4.84 16.13 30.34
N GLY A 127 4.85 16.19 29.00
CA GLY A 127 5.84 16.90 28.19
C GLY A 127 7.13 16.12 27.96
N GLU A 128 7.23 14.89 28.44
CA GLU A 128 8.37 14.01 28.22
C GLU A 128 8.18 13.11 26.99
N GLY A 129 9.26 12.62 26.43
CA GLY A 129 9.27 11.83 25.21
C GLY A 129 8.93 12.68 23.99
N GLY A 130 8.77 12.06 22.87
CA GLY A 130 8.47 12.72 21.59
C GLY A 130 9.59 12.52 20.57
N ILE A 131 9.25 12.76 19.31
CA ILE A 131 10.12 12.48 18.19
C ILE A 131 10.66 13.81 17.66
N MET A 132 11.96 13.97 17.61
CA MET A 132 12.57 15.14 16.97
C MET A 132 12.22 15.13 15.47
N PRO A 133 11.79 16.25 14.87
CA PRO A 133 11.38 16.30 13.47
C PRO A 133 12.39 15.72 12.48
N HIS A 134 13.70 15.88 12.73
CA HIS A 134 14.77 15.33 11.89
C HIS A 134 15.00 13.82 12.09
N ARG A 135 14.36 13.23 13.10
CA ARG A 135 14.33 11.78 13.38
C ARG A 135 13.02 11.11 12.94
N PHE A 136 12.07 11.91 12.40
CA PHE A 136 10.83 11.42 11.83
C PHE A 136 10.89 11.55 10.31
N GLY A 137 11.03 10.41 9.64
CA GLY A 137 11.13 10.34 8.19
C GLY A 137 9.85 9.86 7.51
N MET A 138 9.92 9.68 6.20
CA MET A 138 8.84 9.11 5.40
C MET A 138 9.36 8.29 4.24
N TYR A 139 8.62 7.26 3.84
CA TYR A 139 8.88 6.47 2.66
C TYR A 139 7.56 6.09 1.99
N LEU A 140 7.29 6.62 0.80
CA LEU A 140 6.01 6.45 0.13
C LEU A 140 6.17 5.82 -1.25
N GLY A 141 5.35 4.80 -1.54
CA GLY A 141 5.14 4.27 -2.88
C GLY A 141 4.20 5.18 -3.65
N ALA A 142 4.75 5.97 -4.56
CA ALA A 142 3.98 6.78 -5.48
C ALA A 142 4.70 6.76 -6.84
N GLY A 143 3.97 6.44 -7.89
CA GLY A 143 4.58 6.16 -9.17
C GLY A 143 4.35 7.23 -10.19
N GLU A 144 3.10 7.56 -10.40
CA GLU A 144 2.72 8.56 -11.37
C GLU A 144 2.20 9.76 -10.63
N GLY A 145 2.78 10.91 -10.91
CA GLY A 145 2.23 12.18 -10.48
C GLY A 145 0.88 12.43 -11.15
N SER A 146 0.17 13.40 -10.65
CA SER A 146 -1.12 13.78 -11.24
C SER A 146 -0.90 14.54 -12.53
N LEU A 147 -1.04 13.86 -13.66
CA LEU A 147 -0.94 14.49 -14.97
C LEU A 147 -1.98 15.63 -15.08
N ASP A 148 -1.54 16.81 -15.49
CA ASP A 148 -2.43 17.88 -15.95
C ASP A 148 -3.02 17.52 -17.32
N TYR A 149 -3.94 16.55 -17.30
CA TYR A 149 -4.43 15.85 -18.48
C TYR A 149 -5.05 16.80 -19.51
N GLU A 150 -5.84 17.76 -19.05
CA GLU A 150 -6.53 18.71 -19.94
C GLU A 150 -5.55 19.59 -20.71
N ASN A 151 -4.59 20.19 -20.01
CA ASN A 151 -3.57 21.05 -20.62
C ASN A 151 -2.59 20.24 -21.48
N PHE A 152 -2.22 19.04 -21.04
CA PHE A 152 -1.41 18.12 -21.84
C PHE A 152 -2.09 17.76 -23.17
N VAL A 153 -3.37 17.41 -23.14
CA VAL A 153 -4.14 17.11 -24.36
C VAL A 153 -4.27 18.34 -25.24
N ALA A 154 -4.58 19.51 -24.67
CA ALA A 154 -4.69 20.76 -25.43
C ALA A 154 -3.38 21.13 -26.16
N ALA A 155 -2.23 21.01 -25.47
CA ALA A 155 -0.92 21.25 -26.07
C ALA A 155 -0.60 20.24 -27.19
N ASN A 156 -0.91 18.96 -27.00
CA ASN A 156 -0.72 17.93 -28.03
C ASN A 156 -1.59 18.21 -29.27
N LEU A 157 -2.87 18.56 -29.09
CA LEU A 157 -3.76 18.86 -30.20
C LEU A 157 -3.30 20.10 -30.97
N ALA A 158 -2.79 21.12 -30.26
CA ALA A 158 -2.29 22.35 -30.91
C ALA A 158 -0.99 22.12 -31.70
N GLY A 159 -0.15 21.18 -31.28
CA GLY A 159 1.07 20.80 -31.99
C GLY A 159 0.88 19.65 -33.02
N TRP A 160 -0.29 19.03 -33.12
CA TRP A 160 -0.46 17.88 -34.00
C TRP A 160 -0.60 18.30 -35.46
N ASN A 161 0.34 17.89 -36.33
CA ASN A 161 0.26 17.99 -37.77
C ASN A 161 -0.29 16.69 -38.35
N THR A 162 -1.52 16.75 -38.88
CA THR A 162 -2.23 15.57 -39.40
C THR A 162 -1.59 15.04 -40.68
N ASP A 163 -1.07 15.92 -41.55
CA ASP A 163 -0.52 15.54 -42.85
C ASP A 163 0.83 14.83 -42.71
N GLU A 164 1.66 15.33 -41.81
CA GLU A 164 2.98 14.75 -41.49
C GLU A 164 2.91 13.64 -40.47
N ARG A 165 1.78 13.50 -39.76
CA ARG A 165 1.58 12.60 -38.63
C ARG A 165 2.70 12.77 -37.53
N ALA A 166 3.03 14.01 -37.28
CA ALA A 166 4.10 14.39 -36.39
C ALA A 166 3.66 15.53 -35.45
N LEU A 167 4.36 15.66 -34.33
CA LEU A 167 4.16 16.78 -33.40
C LEU A 167 5.01 17.97 -33.84
N ASP A 168 4.38 19.13 -34.12
CA ASP A 168 5.05 20.42 -34.23
C ASP A 168 5.42 20.94 -32.85
N GLY A 169 6.71 20.92 -32.53
CA GLY A 169 7.23 21.37 -31.23
C GLY A 169 6.89 22.84 -30.90
N PRO A 170 7.07 23.81 -31.82
CA PRO A 170 6.64 25.20 -31.61
C PRO A 170 5.15 25.34 -31.30
N GLY A 171 4.27 24.65 -32.02
CA GLY A 171 2.82 24.66 -31.77
C GLY A 171 2.47 24.12 -30.39
N PHE A 172 3.04 22.98 -30.02
CA PHE A 172 2.92 22.40 -28.67
C PHE A 172 3.38 23.37 -27.58
N ALA A 173 4.62 23.90 -27.70
CA ALA A 173 5.23 24.77 -26.71
C ALA A 173 4.44 26.07 -26.51
N LYS A 174 3.88 26.65 -27.58
CA LYS A 174 3.08 27.89 -27.49
C LYS A 174 1.87 27.72 -26.56
N VAL A 175 1.14 26.60 -26.66
CA VAL A 175 -0.01 26.31 -25.80
C VAL A 175 0.44 25.87 -24.43
N GLY A 176 1.45 25.00 -24.34
CA GLY A 176 2.01 24.56 -23.07
C GLY A 176 2.44 25.73 -22.18
N LEU A 177 3.25 26.66 -22.70
CA LEU A 177 3.72 27.84 -21.97
C LEU A 177 2.59 28.81 -21.55
N SER A 178 1.44 28.76 -22.19
CA SER A 178 0.31 29.64 -21.86
C SER A 178 -0.68 29.04 -20.87
N GLN A 179 -0.75 27.69 -20.75
CA GLN A 179 -1.79 27.00 -19.99
C GLN A 179 -1.25 26.17 -18.83
N MET A 180 -0.04 25.62 -18.96
CA MET A 180 0.57 24.84 -17.89
C MET A 180 1.00 25.75 -16.72
N THR A 181 0.77 25.34 -15.49
CA THR A 181 1.14 26.09 -14.29
C THR A 181 2.22 25.36 -13.51
N VAL A 182 3.06 26.11 -12.80
CA VAL A 182 4.15 25.53 -12.00
C VAL A 182 3.62 24.54 -10.98
N GLU A 183 2.51 24.85 -10.33
CA GLU A 183 1.91 24.03 -9.28
C GLU A 183 1.46 22.67 -9.84
N ARG A 184 0.85 22.64 -11.03
CA ARG A 184 0.40 21.40 -11.67
C ARG A 184 1.56 20.60 -12.24
N GLU A 185 2.57 21.27 -12.82
CA GLU A 185 3.77 20.61 -13.33
C GLU A 185 4.58 19.94 -12.21
N VAL A 186 4.80 20.64 -11.08
CA VAL A 186 5.44 20.07 -9.90
C VAL A 186 4.61 18.89 -9.34
N GLY A 187 3.29 18.96 -9.42
CA GLY A 187 2.38 17.90 -9.02
C GLY A 187 2.51 16.60 -9.84
N GLN A 188 3.13 16.66 -11.03
CA GLN A 188 3.39 15.47 -11.87
C GLN A 188 4.59 14.65 -11.38
N GLU A 189 5.47 15.22 -10.56
CA GLU A 189 6.64 14.51 -10.05
C GLU A 189 6.21 13.37 -9.09
N PRO A 190 6.80 12.17 -9.21
CA PRO A 190 6.47 11.04 -8.35
C PRO A 190 6.64 11.30 -6.85
N ASN A 191 7.51 12.24 -6.48
CA ASN A 191 7.76 12.64 -5.09
C ASN A 191 6.83 13.78 -4.59
N ALA A 192 5.91 14.27 -5.40
CA ALA A 192 4.96 15.31 -5.01
C ALA A 192 4.20 14.99 -3.71
N PRO A 193 3.69 13.76 -3.50
CA PRO A 193 3.04 13.41 -2.24
C PRO A 193 3.94 13.61 -1.01
N LEU A 194 5.25 13.34 -1.11
CA LEU A 194 6.19 13.54 -0.01
C LEU A 194 6.33 15.01 0.37
N MET A 195 6.38 15.91 -0.62
CA MET A 195 6.49 17.35 -0.38
C MET A 195 5.26 17.86 0.41
N HIS A 196 4.07 17.42 0.02
CA HIS A 196 2.82 17.76 0.71
C HIS A 196 2.77 17.19 2.13
N LEU A 197 3.14 15.91 2.31
CA LEU A 197 3.19 15.26 3.63
C LEU A 197 4.23 15.89 4.55
N ALA A 198 5.44 16.19 4.04
CA ALA A 198 6.48 16.85 4.82
C ALA A 198 6.03 18.22 5.32
N GLY A 199 5.42 19.01 4.42
CA GLY A 199 4.93 20.35 4.74
C GLY A 199 3.77 20.33 5.73
N GLU A 200 2.89 19.35 5.64
CA GLU A 200 1.71 19.21 6.52
C GLU A 200 2.11 18.73 7.91
N PHE A 201 2.84 17.62 7.98
CA PHE A 201 3.16 16.98 9.25
C PHE A 201 4.49 17.43 9.89
N GLY A 202 5.27 18.25 9.19
CA GLY A 202 6.51 18.83 9.71
C GLY A 202 7.63 17.82 9.91
N MET A 203 7.61 16.71 9.19
CA MET A 203 8.64 15.67 9.20
C MET A 203 9.88 16.16 8.45
N ARG A 204 11.07 15.94 9.02
CA ARG A 204 12.37 16.40 8.49
C ARG A 204 13.45 15.32 8.46
N GLY A 205 13.08 14.08 8.78
CA GLY A 205 13.95 12.91 8.70
C GLY A 205 14.15 12.43 7.25
N PRO A 206 14.66 11.20 7.05
CA PRO A 206 14.78 10.62 5.72
C PRO A 206 13.47 10.69 4.94
N SER A 207 13.51 11.17 3.69
CA SER A 207 12.33 11.32 2.83
C SER A 207 12.61 10.65 1.51
N LEU A 208 11.91 9.55 1.23
CA LEU A 208 12.18 8.64 0.14
C LEU A 208 10.92 8.27 -0.62
N ASN A 209 11.03 8.13 -1.94
CA ASN A 209 9.98 7.67 -2.83
C ASN A 209 10.39 6.36 -3.51
N CYS A 210 9.43 5.48 -3.77
CA CYS A 210 9.64 4.23 -4.47
C CYS A 210 8.61 4.04 -5.59
N MET A 211 9.10 3.56 -6.73
CA MET A 211 8.31 3.28 -7.95
C MET A 211 8.50 1.82 -8.41
N THR A 212 8.26 0.85 -7.56
CA THR A 212 8.35 -0.58 -7.88
C THR A 212 6.99 -1.21 -8.21
N ALA A 213 6.24 -0.51 -9.05
CA ALA A 213 4.91 -0.92 -9.49
C ALA A 213 4.02 -1.36 -8.30
N CYS A 214 3.36 -2.52 -8.41
CA CYS A 214 2.43 -3.03 -7.40
C CYS A 214 3.10 -3.39 -6.06
N ALA A 215 4.42 -3.57 -6.03
CA ALA A 215 5.17 -3.90 -4.82
C ALA A 215 5.58 -2.66 -3.99
N ALA A 216 5.40 -1.44 -4.53
CA ALA A 216 5.93 -0.21 -3.95
C ALA A 216 5.49 0.03 -2.51
N GLY A 217 4.20 -0.12 -2.19
CA GLY A 217 3.70 0.07 -0.83
C GLY A 217 4.30 -0.91 0.18
N THR A 218 4.41 -2.18 -0.17
CA THR A 218 5.06 -3.20 0.65
C THR A 218 6.54 -2.88 0.85
N GLN A 219 7.25 -2.50 -0.23
CA GLN A 219 8.66 -2.13 -0.17
C GLN A 219 8.88 -0.92 0.74
N CYS A 220 8.08 0.13 0.61
CA CYS A 220 8.22 1.33 1.42
C CYS A 220 8.09 1.06 2.91
N VAL A 221 7.15 0.22 3.31
CA VAL A 221 7.02 -0.18 4.72
C VAL A 221 8.21 -1.03 5.17
N GLY A 222 8.65 -1.98 4.35
CA GLY A 222 9.80 -2.84 4.66
C GLY A 222 11.12 -2.07 4.78
N GLU A 223 11.38 -1.14 3.88
CA GLU A 223 12.59 -0.29 3.93
C GLU A 223 12.51 0.73 5.08
N ALA A 224 11.34 1.30 5.37
CA ALA A 224 11.13 2.17 6.52
C ALA A 224 11.38 1.41 7.85
N PHE A 225 10.92 0.16 7.94
CA PHE A 225 11.25 -0.74 9.05
C PHE A 225 12.78 -0.89 9.22
N GLU A 226 13.52 -1.14 8.13
CA GLU A 226 14.98 -1.28 8.18
C GLU A 226 15.69 0.03 8.58
N ILE A 227 15.19 1.20 8.13
CA ILE A 227 15.72 2.51 8.52
C ILE A 227 15.62 2.71 10.03
N ILE A 228 14.45 2.43 10.65
CA ILE A 228 14.29 2.52 12.10
C ILE A 228 15.15 1.48 12.82
N ARG A 229 15.16 0.25 12.32
CA ARG A 229 15.89 -0.88 12.92
C ARG A 229 17.41 -0.63 13.00
N ARG A 230 17.97 0.09 12.01
CA ARG A 230 19.38 0.52 12.01
C ARG A 230 19.64 1.76 12.89
N GLY A 231 18.59 2.48 13.29
CA GLY A 231 18.70 3.69 14.11
C GLY A 231 18.87 4.99 13.29
N ASP A 232 18.63 4.95 11.98
CA ASP A 232 18.73 6.14 11.11
C ASP A 232 17.53 7.09 11.33
N ALA A 233 16.38 6.56 11.77
CA ALA A 233 15.22 7.31 12.22
C ALA A 233 14.64 6.69 13.52
N ASP A 234 13.80 7.44 14.23
CA ASP A 234 13.05 6.95 15.39
C ASP A 234 11.60 6.63 15.02
N ALA A 235 11.08 7.32 14.00
CA ALA A 235 9.79 7.04 13.40
C ALA A 235 9.80 7.28 11.89
N MET A 236 8.91 6.58 11.19
CA MET A 236 8.69 6.71 9.75
C MET A 236 7.19 6.67 9.43
N LEU A 237 6.71 7.61 8.62
CA LEU A 237 5.46 7.48 7.90
C LEU A 237 5.74 6.66 6.65
N ALA A 238 5.11 5.51 6.51
CA ALA A 238 5.34 4.63 5.37
C ALA A 238 4.02 4.18 4.72
N GLY A 239 4.03 4.02 3.41
CA GLY A 239 2.83 3.59 2.71
C GLY A 239 2.87 3.76 1.21
N GLY A 240 1.70 3.98 0.62
CA GLY A 240 1.57 4.20 -0.82
C GLY A 240 0.25 4.85 -1.20
N SER A 241 0.24 5.52 -2.35
CA SER A 241 -0.96 6.13 -2.92
C SER A 241 -1.02 5.94 -4.43
N HIS A 242 -2.24 5.88 -4.97
CA HIS A 242 -2.48 5.69 -6.40
C HIS A 242 -3.79 6.31 -6.84
N SER A 243 -3.79 6.96 -8.02
CA SER A 243 -5.00 7.49 -8.64
C SER A 243 -4.81 7.61 -10.17
N MET A 244 -4.99 6.50 -10.89
CA MET A 244 -4.81 6.41 -12.34
C MET A 244 -6.12 6.09 -13.10
N ILE A 245 -7.28 6.31 -12.45
CA ILE A 245 -8.57 6.15 -13.12
C ILE A 245 -8.88 7.42 -13.92
N HIS A 246 -8.18 7.58 -15.02
CA HIS A 246 -8.32 8.64 -16.00
C HIS A 246 -8.02 8.08 -17.43
N PRO A 247 -8.38 8.77 -18.53
CA PRO A 247 -8.30 8.21 -19.88
C PRO A 247 -6.94 7.60 -20.23
N LEU A 248 -5.84 8.31 -19.95
CA LEU A 248 -4.49 7.82 -20.26
C LEU A 248 -4.10 6.61 -19.40
N GLY A 249 -4.34 6.66 -18.10
CA GLY A 249 -4.01 5.57 -17.18
C GLY A 249 -4.77 4.30 -17.51
N MET A 250 -6.10 4.38 -17.67
CA MET A 250 -6.92 3.23 -18.04
C MET A 250 -6.50 2.65 -19.40
N THR A 251 -6.23 3.50 -20.40
CA THR A 251 -5.77 3.05 -21.73
C THR A 251 -4.43 2.30 -21.63
N GLY A 252 -3.49 2.80 -20.82
CA GLY A 252 -2.21 2.15 -20.60
C GLY A 252 -2.36 0.72 -20.07
N PHE A 253 -3.14 0.54 -19.01
CA PHE A 253 -3.36 -0.78 -18.39
C PHE A 253 -4.22 -1.72 -19.26
N VAL A 254 -5.19 -1.18 -20.02
CA VAL A 254 -5.92 -1.97 -21.03
C VAL A 254 -4.96 -2.50 -22.10
N ARG A 255 -4.00 -1.68 -22.56
CA ARG A 255 -2.99 -2.10 -23.55
C ARG A 255 -2.03 -3.17 -23.01
N LEU A 256 -1.80 -3.21 -21.71
CA LEU A 256 -1.04 -4.29 -21.06
C LEU A 256 -1.79 -5.63 -21.00
N THR A 257 -3.08 -5.65 -21.37
CA THR A 257 -3.94 -6.85 -21.33
C THR A 257 -4.03 -7.50 -19.93
N ALA A 258 -3.79 -6.72 -18.89
CA ALA A 258 -3.77 -7.21 -17.52
C ALA A 258 -5.08 -6.95 -16.76
N MET A 259 -5.97 -6.10 -17.31
CA MET A 259 -7.27 -5.78 -16.73
C MET A 259 -8.36 -6.74 -17.19
N SER A 260 -9.31 -7.02 -16.32
CA SER A 260 -10.53 -7.75 -16.68
C SER A 260 -11.37 -6.96 -17.68
N THR A 261 -11.95 -7.64 -18.66
CA THR A 261 -12.87 -7.08 -19.66
C THR A 261 -14.32 -7.48 -19.42
N ARG A 262 -14.61 -8.13 -18.29
CA ARG A 262 -15.93 -8.65 -17.93
C ARG A 262 -16.92 -7.53 -17.60
N ARG A 263 -17.89 -7.30 -18.49
CA ARG A 263 -18.85 -6.18 -18.42
C ARG A 263 -20.23 -6.56 -17.90
N ASP A 264 -20.51 -7.85 -17.73
CA ASP A 264 -21.81 -8.36 -17.26
C ASP A 264 -22.17 -7.83 -15.86
N ASP A 265 -21.22 -7.90 -14.92
CA ASP A 265 -21.31 -7.28 -13.60
C ASP A 265 -19.91 -6.92 -13.11
N PRO A 266 -19.56 -5.61 -13.04
CA PRO A 266 -18.26 -5.16 -12.56
C PRO A 266 -17.88 -5.68 -11.16
N LYS A 267 -18.87 -5.91 -10.27
CA LYS A 267 -18.64 -6.42 -8.93
C LYS A 267 -18.09 -7.84 -8.91
N THR A 268 -18.32 -8.59 -9.99
CA THR A 268 -17.84 -9.97 -10.13
C THR A 268 -16.57 -10.10 -10.95
N ALA A 269 -16.04 -8.99 -11.49
CA ALA A 269 -14.89 -9.01 -12.40
C ALA A 269 -13.58 -9.38 -11.68
N SER A 270 -13.32 -8.84 -10.48
CA SER A 270 -12.18 -9.26 -9.67
C SER A 270 -12.49 -10.56 -8.96
N ARG A 271 -11.80 -11.64 -9.36
CA ARG A 271 -12.01 -13.02 -8.84
C ARG A 271 -10.72 -13.79 -8.66
N PRO A 272 -9.85 -13.39 -7.73
CA PRO A 272 -8.60 -14.09 -7.47
C PRO A 272 -8.83 -15.59 -7.20
N PHE A 273 -7.93 -16.42 -7.73
CA PHE A 273 -7.91 -17.89 -7.58
C PHE A 273 -9.08 -18.64 -8.23
N ASP A 274 -10.08 -17.94 -8.78
CA ASP A 274 -11.15 -18.56 -9.58
C ASP A 274 -10.62 -18.99 -10.95
N ARG A 275 -11.08 -20.13 -11.44
CA ARG A 275 -10.68 -20.66 -12.76
C ARG A 275 -11.06 -19.75 -13.93
N THR A 276 -12.08 -18.91 -13.74
CA THR A 276 -12.59 -17.99 -14.77
C THR A 276 -12.04 -16.58 -14.63
N ARG A 277 -10.99 -16.37 -13.82
CA ARG A 277 -10.27 -15.09 -13.72
C ARG A 277 -9.62 -14.73 -15.04
N GLU A 278 -9.60 -13.45 -15.37
CA GLU A 278 -9.07 -12.98 -16.66
C GLU A 278 -8.28 -11.67 -16.56
N GLY A 279 -8.09 -11.15 -15.36
CA GLY A 279 -7.37 -9.90 -15.11
C GLY A 279 -7.87 -9.19 -13.86
N PHE A 280 -7.16 -8.15 -13.45
CA PHE A 280 -7.53 -7.36 -12.28
C PHE A 280 -8.54 -6.25 -12.62
N VAL A 281 -9.24 -5.75 -11.61
CA VAL A 281 -10.00 -4.50 -11.65
C VAL A 281 -9.12 -3.39 -11.10
N MET A 282 -8.92 -2.29 -11.84
CA MET A 282 -8.17 -1.13 -11.34
C MET A 282 -8.90 -0.52 -10.16
N GLY A 283 -8.17 -0.29 -9.07
CA GLY A 283 -8.62 0.46 -7.91
C GLY A 283 -7.72 1.67 -7.67
N GLU A 284 -8.15 2.58 -6.82
CA GLU A 284 -7.38 3.74 -6.39
C GLU A 284 -7.52 3.96 -4.88
N GLY A 285 -6.65 4.78 -4.32
CA GLY A 285 -6.65 5.10 -2.91
C GLY A 285 -5.27 5.27 -2.32
N ALA A 286 -5.19 5.20 -1.01
CA ALA A 286 -3.95 5.24 -0.25
C ALA A 286 -4.02 4.37 1.00
N GLY A 287 -2.87 3.91 1.45
CA GLY A 287 -2.67 3.35 2.77
C GLY A 287 -1.41 3.94 3.40
N VAL A 288 -1.46 4.22 4.68
CA VAL A 288 -0.34 4.76 5.44
C VAL A 288 -0.27 4.07 6.80
N VAL A 289 0.94 3.78 7.24
CA VAL A 289 1.24 3.32 8.60
C VAL A 289 2.28 4.23 9.25
N ILE A 290 2.17 4.43 10.56
CA ILE A 290 3.21 5.04 11.37
C ILE A 290 4.01 3.91 12.00
N LEU A 291 5.29 3.86 11.69
CA LEU A 291 6.28 2.97 12.28
C LEU A 291 7.11 3.72 13.30
N GLU A 292 7.36 3.11 14.45
CA GLU A 292 8.22 3.69 15.49
C GLU A 292 9.15 2.62 16.07
N SER A 293 10.31 3.03 16.59
CA SER A 293 11.02 2.15 17.48
C SER A 293 10.15 1.89 18.73
N LEU A 294 10.12 0.66 19.22
CA LEU A 294 9.35 0.30 20.42
C LEU A 294 9.71 1.17 21.62
N GLU A 295 11.00 1.46 21.78
CA GLU A 295 11.51 2.32 22.86
C GLU A 295 10.88 3.72 22.81
N ASN A 296 10.85 4.32 21.62
CA ASN A 296 10.26 5.65 21.43
C ASN A 296 8.74 5.63 21.64
N ALA A 297 8.04 4.63 21.07
CA ALA A 297 6.60 4.48 21.25
C ALA A 297 6.21 4.38 22.72
N LEU A 298 6.92 3.56 23.51
CA LEU A 298 6.68 3.41 24.94
C LEU A 298 7.04 4.67 25.72
N ALA A 299 8.15 5.34 25.39
CA ALA A 299 8.60 6.56 26.09
C ALA A 299 7.58 7.70 25.97
N ARG A 300 6.85 7.80 24.85
CA ARG A 300 5.80 8.82 24.63
C ARG A 300 4.37 8.33 24.96
N GLY A 301 4.23 7.12 25.54
CA GLY A 301 2.93 6.55 25.91
C GLY A 301 2.05 6.12 24.73
N ALA A 302 2.63 5.85 23.56
CA ALA A 302 1.89 5.28 22.44
C ALA A 302 1.55 3.80 22.67
N THR A 303 0.46 3.34 22.09
CA THR A 303 0.04 1.95 22.14
C THR A 303 0.41 1.26 20.82
N PRO A 304 1.37 0.32 20.81
CA PRO A 304 1.63 -0.52 19.65
C PRO A 304 0.38 -1.33 19.24
N ILE A 305 0.07 -1.37 17.96
CA ILE A 305 -1.06 -2.16 17.42
C ILE A 305 -0.58 -3.41 16.69
N ALA A 306 0.63 -3.39 16.14
CA ALA A 306 1.34 -4.55 15.61
C ALA A 306 2.85 -4.32 15.71
N GLU A 307 3.64 -5.38 15.60
CA GLU A 307 5.11 -5.30 15.49
C GLU A 307 5.54 -5.85 14.14
N VAL A 308 6.38 -5.11 13.41
CA VAL A 308 7.03 -5.62 12.19
C VAL A 308 8.25 -6.42 12.61
N ILE A 309 8.27 -7.71 12.27
CA ILE A 309 9.33 -8.63 12.71
C ILE A 309 10.16 -9.18 11.56
N GLY A 310 9.73 -9.02 10.31
CA GLY A 310 10.49 -9.47 9.16
C GLY A 310 10.09 -8.77 7.86
N TYR A 311 11.10 -8.56 7.02
CA TYR A 311 10.97 -8.04 5.66
C TYR A 311 11.88 -8.83 4.73
N GLY A 312 11.39 -9.12 3.53
CA GLY A 312 12.16 -9.79 2.49
C GLY A 312 11.84 -9.21 1.13
N ALA A 313 12.89 -8.92 0.37
CA ALA A 313 12.80 -8.43 -1.00
C ALA A 313 13.62 -9.31 -1.94
N SER A 314 13.17 -9.39 -3.21
CA SER A 314 13.89 -10.10 -4.27
C SER A 314 13.49 -9.56 -5.64
N ALA A 315 14.26 -9.93 -6.66
CA ALA A 315 13.92 -9.68 -8.06
C ALA A 315 13.93 -11.01 -8.83
N ASP A 316 12.98 -11.16 -9.76
CA ASP A 316 12.86 -12.36 -10.61
C ASP A 316 13.97 -12.46 -11.67
N ALA A 317 14.50 -11.33 -12.12
CA ALA A 317 15.46 -11.25 -13.24
C ALA A 317 15.00 -12.05 -14.47
N TYR A 318 13.72 -11.89 -14.85
CA TYR A 318 13.09 -12.70 -15.91
C TYR A 318 12.62 -11.84 -17.08
N ARG A 319 11.50 -11.13 -16.96
CA ARG A 319 10.91 -10.28 -18.00
C ARG A 319 10.43 -8.96 -17.43
N ILE A 320 10.24 -7.97 -18.31
CA ILE A 320 9.84 -6.61 -17.89
C ILE A 320 8.42 -6.59 -17.28
N THR A 321 7.51 -7.41 -17.82
CA THR A 321 6.08 -7.39 -17.42
C THR A 321 5.64 -8.67 -16.72
N ASP A 322 6.39 -9.78 -16.88
CA ASP A 322 5.95 -11.08 -16.42
C ASP A 322 6.63 -11.49 -15.11
N ILE A 323 5.92 -12.26 -14.32
CA ILE A 323 6.45 -12.95 -13.14
C ILE A 323 7.11 -14.25 -13.60
N LYS A 324 8.23 -14.63 -12.96
CA LYS A 324 8.91 -15.88 -13.27
C LYS A 324 8.03 -17.09 -12.97
N PRO A 325 7.77 -17.99 -13.96
CA PRO A 325 6.77 -19.05 -13.81
C PRO A 325 7.00 -20.05 -12.67
N ASP A 326 8.25 -20.24 -12.22
CA ASP A 326 8.57 -21.11 -11.09
C ASP A 326 8.29 -20.46 -9.72
N GLY A 327 8.02 -19.15 -9.69
CA GLY A 327 7.77 -18.37 -8.48
C GLY A 327 8.98 -18.24 -7.55
N SER A 328 10.20 -18.50 -8.04
CA SER A 328 11.42 -18.53 -7.21
C SER A 328 11.72 -17.18 -6.57
N GLY A 329 11.39 -16.05 -7.23
CA GLY A 329 11.53 -14.71 -6.64
C GLY A 329 10.58 -14.51 -5.47
N ALA A 330 9.31 -14.79 -5.65
CA ALA A 330 8.32 -14.71 -4.56
C ALA A 330 8.70 -15.62 -3.37
N GLN A 331 9.14 -16.88 -3.65
CA GLN A 331 9.65 -17.79 -2.60
C GLN A 331 10.82 -17.16 -1.83
N LEU A 332 11.77 -16.52 -2.54
CA LEU A 332 12.93 -15.92 -1.91
C LEU A 332 12.53 -14.73 -1.01
N ALA A 333 11.61 -13.89 -1.44
CA ALA A 333 11.11 -12.78 -0.64
C ALA A 333 10.44 -13.28 0.64
N ILE A 334 9.52 -14.25 0.53
CA ILE A 334 8.81 -14.83 1.68
C ILE A 334 9.82 -15.51 2.65
N ARG A 335 10.76 -16.33 2.15
CA ARG A 335 11.76 -16.98 3.00
C ARG A 335 12.66 -15.98 3.73
N ARG A 336 13.06 -14.89 3.08
CA ARG A 336 13.87 -13.84 3.71
C ARG A 336 13.10 -13.15 4.85
N ALA A 337 11.83 -12.82 4.61
CA ALA A 337 10.98 -12.19 5.63
C ALA A 337 10.80 -13.12 6.85
N LEU A 338 10.50 -14.40 6.62
CA LEU A 338 10.35 -15.40 7.69
C LEU A 338 11.66 -15.68 8.43
N ALA A 339 12.79 -15.80 7.72
CA ALA A 339 14.10 -15.98 8.32
C ALA A 339 14.49 -14.80 9.22
N GLN A 340 14.20 -13.57 8.80
CA GLN A 340 14.42 -12.38 9.62
C GLN A 340 13.52 -12.35 10.86
N ALA A 341 12.28 -12.85 10.72
CA ALA A 341 11.34 -13.01 11.82
C ALA A 341 11.68 -14.16 12.77
N GLY A 342 12.64 -15.03 12.40
CA GLY A 342 12.96 -16.22 13.19
C GLY A 342 11.89 -17.33 13.12
N ILE A 343 11.12 -17.37 12.05
CA ILE A 343 10.02 -18.32 11.85
C ILE A 343 10.45 -19.42 10.89
N GLU A 344 10.30 -20.69 11.32
CA GLU A 344 10.47 -21.87 10.47
C GLU A 344 9.12 -22.20 9.80
N PRO A 345 8.97 -21.99 8.48
CA PRO A 345 7.67 -22.09 7.83
C PRO A 345 7.11 -23.50 7.72
N THR A 346 7.94 -24.52 7.83
CA THR A 346 7.55 -25.93 7.69
C THR A 346 7.24 -26.59 9.02
N ALA A 347 7.60 -25.95 10.14
CA ALA A 347 7.30 -26.44 11.46
C ALA A 347 5.95 -25.90 11.96
N PRO A 348 5.15 -26.70 12.71
CA PRO A 348 3.99 -26.17 13.42
C PRO A 348 4.44 -25.17 14.49
N ASP A 349 3.54 -24.25 14.88
CA ASP A 349 3.76 -23.38 16.05
C ASP A 349 3.82 -24.19 17.36
N GLY A 350 4.13 -23.53 18.48
CA GLY A 350 4.22 -24.17 19.78
C GLY A 350 2.91 -24.82 20.30
N GLN A 351 1.80 -24.58 19.63
CA GLN A 351 0.46 -25.13 19.95
C GLN A 351 -0.01 -26.19 18.92
N GLY A 352 0.84 -26.54 17.95
CA GLY A 352 0.53 -27.46 16.86
C GLY A 352 -0.29 -26.83 15.72
N GLY A 353 -0.46 -25.52 15.71
CA GLY A 353 -1.05 -24.71 14.64
C GLY A 353 -0.06 -24.42 13.51
N PRO A 354 -0.48 -23.74 12.44
CA PRO A 354 0.44 -23.28 11.41
C PRO A 354 1.33 -22.17 11.96
N PRO A 355 2.58 -22.05 11.47
CA PRO A 355 3.54 -21.05 11.97
C PRO A 355 3.14 -19.60 11.71
N VAL A 356 2.16 -19.41 10.81
CA VAL A 356 1.54 -18.13 10.44
C VAL A 356 0.04 -18.36 10.35
N GLN A 357 -0.77 -17.46 10.92
CA GLN A 357 -2.22 -17.63 10.99
C GLN A 357 -2.97 -16.91 9.87
N TYR A 358 -2.31 -16.04 9.10
CA TYR A 358 -2.92 -15.38 7.96
C TYR A 358 -1.88 -14.90 6.94
N ILE A 359 -2.17 -15.07 5.67
CA ILE A 359 -1.44 -14.48 4.55
C ILE A 359 -2.41 -13.57 3.76
N SER A 360 -2.14 -12.27 3.73
CA SER A 360 -2.75 -11.36 2.75
C SER A 360 -2.02 -11.52 1.43
N ALA A 361 -2.72 -12.11 0.46
CA ALA A 361 -2.17 -12.44 -0.84
C ALA A 361 -1.93 -11.21 -1.70
N HIS A 362 -0.94 -11.27 -2.56
CA HIS A 362 -0.90 -10.38 -3.72
C HIS A 362 -2.13 -10.59 -4.61
N GLY A 363 -2.49 -11.82 -4.95
CA GLY A 363 -3.79 -12.28 -5.46
C GLY A 363 -4.51 -11.31 -6.39
N THR A 364 -3.97 -11.05 -7.59
CA THR A 364 -4.48 -10.03 -8.51
C THR A 364 -5.71 -10.45 -9.32
N GLY A 365 -5.99 -11.74 -9.38
CA GLY A 365 -7.01 -12.28 -10.29
C GLY A 365 -6.54 -12.36 -11.75
N THR A 366 -5.23 -12.30 -11.99
CA THR A 366 -4.67 -12.56 -13.31
C THR A 366 -4.39 -14.04 -13.53
N PRO A 367 -4.46 -14.53 -14.78
CA PRO A 367 -4.16 -15.93 -15.09
C PRO A 367 -2.79 -16.37 -14.59
N GLU A 368 -1.79 -15.50 -14.65
CA GLU A 368 -0.39 -15.80 -14.32
C GLU A 368 -0.12 -15.76 -12.82
N ASN A 369 -0.44 -14.64 -12.15
CA ASN A 369 -0.01 -14.39 -10.77
C ASN A 369 -0.51 -15.43 -9.78
N ASP A 370 -1.81 -15.72 -9.77
CA ASP A 370 -2.44 -16.45 -8.68
C ASP A 370 -1.93 -17.89 -8.56
N GLY A 371 -1.71 -18.56 -9.70
CA GLY A 371 -1.11 -19.87 -9.73
C GLY A 371 0.39 -19.87 -9.37
N ILE A 372 1.12 -18.80 -9.67
CA ILE A 372 2.54 -18.65 -9.32
C ILE A 372 2.68 -18.41 -7.82
N GLU A 373 1.87 -17.50 -7.26
CA GLU A 373 1.86 -17.21 -5.82
C GLU A 373 1.47 -18.45 -5.01
N THR A 374 0.45 -19.21 -5.44
CA THR A 374 0.07 -20.50 -4.84
C THR A 374 1.27 -21.45 -4.77
N ARG A 375 2.00 -21.62 -5.88
CA ARG A 375 3.21 -22.45 -5.90
C ARG A 375 4.29 -21.95 -4.96
N ALA A 376 4.48 -20.63 -4.90
CA ALA A 376 5.47 -20.03 -4.01
C ALA A 376 5.15 -20.30 -2.54
N VAL A 377 3.91 -20.10 -2.12
CA VAL A 377 3.45 -20.38 -0.76
C VAL A 377 3.60 -21.88 -0.44
N LYS A 378 3.17 -22.79 -1.33
CA LYS A 378 3.36 -24.24 -1.15
C LYS A 378 4.83 -24.63 -1.01
N ALA A 379 5.71 -24.08 -1.83
CA ALA A 379 7.14 -24.36 -1.77
C ALA A 379 7.82 -23.85 -0.49
N VAL A 380 7.29 -22.77 0.10
CA VAL A 380 7.82 -22.19 1.35
C VAL A 380 7.31 -22.95 2.56
N PHE A 381 6.00 -23.18 2.66
CA PHE A 381 5.33 -23.72 3.85
C PHE A 381 5.20 -25.25 3.85
N GLY A 382 5.46 -25.91 2.73
CA GLY A 382 5.33 -27.39 2.64
C GLY A 382 3.94 -27.86 3.08
N ASP A 383 3.91 -28.84 3.97
CA ASP A 383 2.67 -29.45 4.51
C ASP A 383 1.84 -28.47 5.38
N GLN A 384 2.41 -27.35 5.80
CA GLN A 384 1.67 -26.30 6.52
C GLN A 384 0.86 -25.39 5.58
N ALA A 385 1.22 -25.30 4.30
CA ALA A 385 0.58 -24.38 3.35
C ALA A 385 -0.97 -24.49 3.30
N PRO A 386 -1.60 -25.68 3.24
CA PRO A 386 -3.05 -25.80 3.22
C PRO A 386 -3.75 -25.40 4.52
N ARG A 387 -3.00 -25.22 5.62
CA ARG A 387 -3.52 -24.88 6.94
C ARG A 387 -3.52 -23.37 7.21
N VAL A 388 -2.86 -22.58 6.36
CA VAL A 388 -2.75 -21.12 6.50
C VAL A 388 -3.86 -20.47 5.69
N PRO A 389 -4.80 -19.74 6.32
CA PRO A 389 -5.75 -18.89 5.60
C PRO A 389 -5.02 -17.88 4.71
N PHE A 390 -5.41 -17.81 3.44
CA PHE A 390 -4.73 -17.06 2.40
C PHE A 390 -5.76 -16.34 1.54
N SER A 391 -5.99 -15.03 1.72
CA SER A 391 -7.05 -14.33 1.01
C SER A 391 -6.57 -13.06 0.29
N SER A 392 -7.32 -12.65 -0.75
CA SER A 392 -7.06 -11.43 -1.50
C SER A 392 -8.21 -10.44 -1.39
N VAL A 393 -7.95 -9.32 -0.72
CA VAL A 393 -8.89 -8.19 -0.64
C VAL A 393 -9.02 -7.41 -1.95
N LYS A 394 -8.16 -7.69 -2.94
CA LYS A 394 -8.32 -7.15 -4.30
C LYS A 394 -9.61 -7.61 -4.98
N SER A 395 -10.19 -8.73 -4.53
CA SER A 395 -11.52 -9.15 -4.95
C SER A 395 -12.61 -8.12 -4.64
N MET A 396 -12.41 -7.30 -3.60
CA MET A 396 -13.35 -6.31 -3.07
C MET A 396 -12.95 -4.86 -3.40
N LEU A 397 -11.65 -4.55 -3.29
CA LEU A 397 -11.10 -3.20 -3.45
C LEU A 397 -10.63 -2.91 -4.89
N GLY A 398 -10.49 -3.93 -5.74
CA GLY A 398 -9.68 -3.81 -6.93
C GLY A 398 -8.18 -3.73 -6.59
N HIS A 399 -7.35 -3.52 -7.59
CA HIS A 399 -5.90 -3.42 -7.45
C HIS A 399 -5.49 -1.94 -7.34
N LEU A 400 -5.06 -1.53 -6.15
CA LEU A 400 -4.66 -0.14 -5.84
C LEU A 400 -3.19 0.15 -6.24
N ILE A 401 -2.58 -0.66 -7.08
CA ILE A 401 -1.21 -0.55 -7.62
C ILE A 401 -0.20 -0.20 -6.50
N GLN A 402 0.35 1.03 -6.45
CA GLN A 402 1.34 1.43 -5.45
C GLN A 402 0.81 1.41 -4.01
N ALA A 403 -0.48 1.63 -3.82
CA ALA A 403 -1.12 1.60 -2.50
C ALA A 403 -1.49 0.17 -2.05
N ALA A 404 -1.54 -0.81 -2.95
CA ALA A 404 -2.08 -2.15 -2.66
C ALA A 404 -1.40 -2.80 -1.45
N GLY A 405 -0.07 -2.87 -1.45
CA GLY A 405 0.66 -3.62 -0.43
C GLY A 405 0.52 -3.07 0.98
N VAL A 406 0.39 -1.75 1.15
CA VAL A 406 0.16 -1.17 2.48
C VAL A 406 -1.29 -1.31 2.93
N VAL A 407 -2.26 -1.25 2.03
CA VAL A 407 -3.68 -1.55 2.35
C VAL A 407 -3.83 -3.01 2.78
N GLU A 408 -3.13 -3.91 2.13
CA GLU A 408 -3.06 -5.34 2.48
C GLU A 408 -2.34 -5.58 3.81
N LEU A 409 -1.30 -4.80 4.12
CA LEU A 409 -0.67 -4.84 5.44
C LEU A 409 -1.60 -4.34 6.55
N ILE A 410 -2.35 -3.25 6.32
CA ILE A 410 -3.36 -2.77 7.27
C ILE A 410 -4.45 -3.84 7.48
N THR A 411 -4.80 -4.60 6.43
CA THR A 411 -5.69 -5.76 6.54
C THR A 411 -5.11 -6.81 7.50
N CYS A 412 -3.79 -7.10 7.43
CA CYS A 412 -3.12 -7.98 8.39
C CYS A 412 -3.15 -7.42 9.82
N VAL A 413 -2.93 -6.11 10.00
CA VAL A 413 -3.04 -5.45 11.30
C VAL A 413 -4.45 -5.64 11.87
N LYS A 414 -5.49 -5.38 11.08
CA LYS A 414 -6.89 -5.57 11.50
C LYS A 414 -7.22 -7.03 11.80
N ALA A 415 -6.65 -7.98 11.08
CA ALA A 415 -6.82 -9.40 11.38
C ALA A 415 -6.20 -9.77 12.75
N ILE A 416 -5.03 -9.23 13.08
CA ILE A 416 -4.39 -9.40 14.40
C ILE A 416 -5.24 -8.76 15.51
N GLU A 417 -5.73 -7.54 15.30
CA GLU A 417 -6.55 -6.83 16.29
C GLU A 417 -7.86 -7.53 16.58
N THR A 418 -8.57 -7.98 15.54
CA THR A 418 -9.95 -8.45 15.66
C THR A 418 -10.11 -9.96 15.73
N GLY A 419 -9.11 -10.72 15.26
CA GLY A 419 -9.17 -12.17 15.11
C GLY A 419 -10.05 -12.64 13.95
N PHE A 420 -10.41 -11.76 13.00
CA PHE A 420 -11.12 -12.11 11.78
C PHE A 420 -10.21 -12.03 10.56
N VAL A 421 -10.48 -12.84 9.54
CA VAL A 421 -9.81 -12.82 8.25
C VAL A 421 -10.83 -12.52 7.16
N PRO A 422 -10.60 -11.51 6.29
CA PRO A 422 -11.54 -11.16 5.23
C PRO A 422 -11.53 -12.21 4.11
N PRO A 423 -12.65 -12.35 3.37
CA PRO A 423 -12.76 -13.33 2.30
C PRO A 423 -12.05 -12.91 1.02
N THR A 424 -11.80 -13.88 0.15
CA THR A 424 -11.70 -13.68 -1.29
C THR A 424 -13.09 -13.88 -1.88
N ILE A 425 -13.77 -12.80 -2.30
CA ILE A 425 -15.10 -12.92 -2.94
C ILE A 425 -14.98 -13.34 -4.40
N ASN A 426 -16.10 -13.74 -5.00
CA ASN A 426 -16.21 -14.22 -6.39
C ASN A 426 -15.43 -15.52 -6.67
N LEU A 427 -15.03 -16.25 -5.67
CA LEU A 427 -14.38 -17.56 -5.79
C LEU A 427 -15.46 -18.66 -5.76
N HIS A 428 -16.06 -18.91 -6.92
CA HIS A 428 -17.13 -19.90 -7.08
C HIS A 428 -16.65 -21.17 -7.82
N ASN A 429 -15.61 -21.04 -8.64
CA ASN A 429 -15.02 -22.11 -9.42
C ASN A 429 -13.52 -22.20 -9.14
N PRO A 430 -13.08 -22.81 -8.03
CA PRO A 430 -11.66 -22.87 -7.69
C PRO A 430 -10.81 -23.43 -8.85
N ASP A 431 -9.69 -22.75 -9.14
CA ASP A 431 -8.74 -23.25 -10.14
C ASP A 431 -8.00 -24.46 -9.53
N PRO A 432 -7.94 -25.61 -10.22
CA PRO A 432 -7.18 -26.78 -9.73
C PRO A 432 -5.69 -26.51 -9.47
N LYS A 433 -5.13 -25.44 -10.04
CA LYS A 433 -3.75 -24.98 -9.77
C LYS A 433 -3.65 -24.11 -8.51
N CYS A 434 -4.79 -23.70 -7.97
CA CYS A 434 -4.93 -22.88 -6.78
C CYS A 434 -5.68 -23.72 -5.74
N ASP A 435 -4.96 -24.53 -4.98
CA ASP A 435 -5.47 -25.59 -4.09
C ASP A 435 -5.16 -25.33 -2.60
N LEU A 436 -5.04 -24.05 -2.21
CA LEU A 436 -4.90 -23.61 -0.81
C LEU A 436 -6.23 -23.10 -0.24
N ASP A 437 -6.21 -22.68 1.01
CA ASP A 437 -7.37 -22.13 1.71
C ASP A 437 -7.48 -20.62 1.45
N TYR A 438 -8.22 -20.21 0.44
CA TYR A 438 -8.38 -18.80 0.04
C TYR A 438 -9.47 -18.04 0.78
N VAL A 439 -10.04 -18.59 1.85
CA VAL A 439 -11.16 -18.00 2.61
C VAL A 439 -12.30 -17.60 1.66
N PRO A 440 -12.94 -18.55 0.96
CA PRO A 440 -13.84 -18.24 -0.14
C PRO A 440 -15.13 -17.59 0.35
N ASN A 441 -15.46 -16.42 -0.22
CA ASN A 441 -16.71 -15.67 -0.17
C ASN A 441 -17.22 -15.21 1.21
N GLU A 442 -16.80 -15.82 2.32
CA GLU A 442 -17.23 -15.47 3.68
C GLU A 442 -16.01 -15.23 4.58
N ALA A 443 -16.08 -14.18 5.43
CA ALA A 443 -15.05 -13.90 6.41
C ALA A 443 -14.94 -15.04 7.43
N ARG A 444 -13.72 -15.28 7.91
CA ARG A 444 -13.47 -16.35 8.89
C ARG A 444 -13.19 -15.78 10.27
N ASP A 445 -13.89 -16.28 11.26
CA ASP A 445 -13.60 -16.05 12.68
C ASP A 445 -12.49 -17.01 13.14
N MET A 446 -11.33 -16.46 13.47
CA MET A 446 -10.15 -17.20 13.93
C MET A 446 -10.05 -17.26 15.46
N ARG A 447 -10.91 -16.56 16.21
CA ARG A 447 -10.81 -16.43 17.68
C ARG A 447 -10.92 -17.77 18.40
N SER A 448 -11.76 -18.68 17.88
CA SER A 448 -11.87 -20.04 18.42
C SER A 448 -10.63 -20.91 18.18
N ALA A 449 -9.79 -20.53 17.20
CA ALA A 449 -8.53 -21.20 16.88
C ALA A 449 -7.30 -20.46 17.46
N GLY A 450 -7.50 -19.59 18.46
CA GLY A 450 -6.42 -18.81 19.10
C GLY A 450 -6.22 -17.40 18.54
N GLY A 451 -6.94 -17.02 17.49
CA GLY A 451 -6.82 -15.71 16.86
C GLY A 451 -5.77 -15.66 15.75
N VAL A 452 -5.31 -14.46 15.43
CA VAL A 452 -4.21 -14.21 14.49
C VAL A 452 -3.08 -13.52 15.27
N ASP A 453 -1.99 -14.22 15.47
CA ASP A 453 -0.80 -13.68 16.16
C ASP A 453 0.28 -13.25 15.19
N ILE A 454 0.44 -13.98 14.09
CA ILE A 454 1.41 -13.70 13.04
C ILE A 454 0.69 -13.67 11.68
N ALA A 455 0.94 -12.61 10.93
CA ALA A 455 0.43 -12.45 9.58
C ALA A 455 1.53 -12.03 8.59
N ILE A 456 1.35 -12.39 7.33
CA ILE A 456 2.22 -12.02 6.20
C ILE A 456 1.42 -11.19 5.20
N SER A 457 2.01 -10.12 4.70
CA SER A 457 1.53 -9.37 3.53
C SER A 457 2.51 -9.55 2.37
N ASN A 458 2.02 -10.05 1.24
CA ASN A 458 2.79 -10.24 0.01
C ASN A 458 2.50 -9.12 -1.00
N GLY A 459 3.55 -8.52 -1.56
CA GLY A 459 3.45 -7.55 -2.65
C GLY A 459 4.37 -7.93 -3.80
N PHE A 460 3.81 -8.31 -4.94
CA PHE A 460 4.56 -8.65 -6.14
C PHE A 460 4.24 -7.66 -7.25
N GLY A 461 5.23 -7.22 -7.99
CA GLY A 461 5.08 -6.16 -8.98
C GLY A 461 5.61 -6.56 -10.36
N PHE A 462 5.11 -5.90 -11.37
CA PHE A 462 5.66 -6.00 -12.71
C PHE A 462 7.18 -5.78 -12.70
N GLY A 463 7.89 -6.47 -13.59
CA GLY A 463 9.36 -6.49 -13.59
C GLY A 463 9.97 -7.44 -12.56
N GLY A 464 9.12 -8.24 -11.88
CA GLY A 464 9.58 -9.25 -10.92
C GLY A 464 10.06 -8.65 -9.59
N GLN A 465 9.48 -7.57 -9.15
CA GLN A 465 9.74 -6.97 -7.84
C GLN A 465 8.90 -7.71 -6.79
N ASN A 466 9.54 -8.44 -5.88
CA ASN A 466 8.85 -9.24 -4.88
C ASN A 466 9.21 -8.77 -3.47
N ASN A 467 8.20 -8.52 -2.66
CA ASN A 467 8.35 -8.08 -1.27
C ASN A 467 7.38 -8.84 -0.37
N SER A 468 7.80 -9.15 0.84
CA SER A 468 6.96 -9.76 1.88
C SER A 468 7.28 -9.13 3.23
N ILE A 469 6.26 -8.83 4.01
CA ILE A 469 6.38 -8.30 5.39
C ILE A 469 5.70 -9.27 6.34
N VAL A 470 6.37 -9.56 7.45
CA VAL A 470 5.84 -10.35 8.56
C VAL A 470 5.57 -9.41 9.72
N ILE A 471 4.36 -9.45 10.23
CA ILE A 471 3.95 -8.73 11.44
C ILE A 471 3.43 -9.70 12.48
N ARG A 472 3.50 -9.28 13.73
CA ARG A 472 2.93 -10.03 14.85
C ARG A 472 2.15 -9.14 15.82
N ARG A 473 1.35 -9.78 16.68
CA ARG A 473 0.73 -9.15 17.84
C ARG A 473 1.81 -8.56 18.73
N PRO A 474 1.66 -7.33 19.24
CA PRO A 474 2.62 -6.72 20.15
C PRO A 474 2.80 -7.56 21.43
N GLN A 475 4.06 -7.69 21.86
CA GLN A 475 4.44 -8.41 23.10
C GLN A 475 5.03 -7.43 24.11
#